data_a293e8fb313d51dff1ed7ef6c6c7e802
#
_entry.id   a293e8fb313d51dff1ed7ef6c6c7e802
#
_cell.length_a   1.000
_cell.length_b   1.000
_cell.length_c   1.000
_cell.angle_alpha   90.00
_cell.angle_beta   90.00
_cell.angle_gamma   90.00
#
_symmetry.space_group_name_H-M   'P 1'
#
loop_
_entity.id
_entity.type
_entity.pdbx_description
1 polymer ?
#
loop_
_entity_poly.entity_id
_entity_poly.type
_entity_poly.pdbx_seq_one_letter_code
_entity_poly.pdbx_strand_id
1 'polypeptide(L)'
;MTTQTTTMTTLTAQMDTTNRPDEWKIEQGMAGHKLPILDQSGLDTVHIYPPKPTQLYKDEEAIEAVGDRNELFKREKEGWKGYVEWEKYPDKKAKAHRILTSQTFSPCPDYMFGPIPDTNPVLTGEDFKQWHAALGGELASVADDSWRTVLREKHPDMLHLLQFPYNGEPPKRLVTSKVVTPNPLHFVRNHGGIPLIEKDKWSLTLDGLVKHPKSYTLDDLQDETRFPRMEKLVTMQCSGTRRIEQIALYGGQGDEVPQAPWAEGAIGTAKYVGISLKKVIKDCGGLIAPAKHLELYGAETYIKDLEAMNYVVSVPWSKVKANEVILAWEMNGEPLPKIHGYPLRVVVLGYIGARSVKWLYRIKAIENPSRAPVQSREYLYFNQQIGKYNQRPTDGIQIQEMPVSSAIMSPWTKQVIVHDGKIRCKGWAYSGGGRWPERVELSADGGFSWYAVPQEKLSKKGRWTWRTWEMELPCDVEGWIEIVCRCWDNSLNTQPLNVRAAWNWGLHVTSSAHRISVYSVNKKHETTRKKIEKMEHLGIPLAPLTFYQPVPGQTEEEYEQFWREHDPRDVDD
;
A
#
# COMPACT_ATOMS: atom_id res chain seq x y z
N MET A 1 -26.85 53.28 13.76
CA MET A 1 -26.00 52.45 12.88
C MET A 1 -24.72 52.18 13.63
N THR A 2 -24.63 51.08 14.30
CA THR A 2 -23.50 50.67 15.14
C THR A 2 -22.84 49.46 14.48
N THR A 3 -21.68 49.67 13.93
CA THR A 3 -20.83 48.64 13.34
C THR A 3 -20.19 47.81 14.44
N GLN A 4 -20.58 46.57 14.56
CA GLN A 4 -19.86 45.58 15.38
C GLN A 4 -18.71 44.98 14.56
N THR A 5 -17.51 45.25 14.99
CA THR A 5 -16.29 44.62 14.51
C THR A 5 -16.13 43.29 15.23
N THR A 6 -16.30 42.21 14.53
CA THR A 6 -16.07 40.85 15.08
C THR A 6 -14.57 40.56 14.99
N THR A 7 -13.93 40.54 16.14
CA THR A 7 -12.54 40.08 16.29
C THR A 7 -12.49 38.55 16.17
N MET A 8 -11.83 38.06 15.13
CA MET A 8 -11.49 36.63 15.02
C MET A 8 -10.43 36.29 16.07
N THR A 9 -10.85 35.58 17.10
CA THR A 9 -9.93 34.96 18.05
C THR A 9 -9.39 33.69 17.44
N THR A 10 -8.12 33.71 17.09
CA THR A 10 -7.36 32.49 16.74
C THR A 10 -7.24 31.62 17.99
N LEU A 11 -8.03 30.58 18.06
CA LEU A 11 -7.86 29.50 19.02
C LEU A 11 -6.65 28.66 18.59
N THR A 12 -5.49 29.01 19.08
CA THR A 12 -4.37 28.06 19.19
C THR A 12 -4.72 27.12 20.32
N ALA A 13 -5.25 25.95 19.96
CA ALA A 13 -5.37 24.85 20.92
C ALA A 13 -3.96 24.46 21.35
N GLN A 14 -3.54 24.84 22.55
CA GLN A 14 -2.41 24.25 23.23
C GLN A 14 -2.74 22.78 23.44
N MET A 15 -2.05 21.90 22.71
CA MET A 15 -2.15 20.46 22.93
C MET A 15 -1.62 20.16 24.34
N ASP A 16 -2.48 19.61 25.17
CA ASP A 16 -2.09 19.07 26.46
C ASP A 16 -1.10 17.91 26.26
N THR A 17 0.16 18.15 26.59
CA THR A 17 1.25 17.19 26.41
C THR A 17 1.41 16.22 27.57
N THR A 18 0.57 16.33 28.61
CA THR A 18 0.78 15.62 29.89
C THR A 18 0.36 14.15 29.88
N ASN A 19 -0.43 13.69 28.91
CA ASN A 19 -0.95 12.31 28.83
C ASN A 19 -0.46 11.52 27.62
N ARG A 20 0.74 11.82 27.09
CA ARG A 20 1.29 11.06 25.97
C ARG A 20 2.15 9.89 26.47
N PRO A 21 2.09 8.71 25.81
CA PRO A 21 3.00 7.61 26.12
C PRO A 21 4.45 8.07 26.06
N ASP A 22 5.31 7.50 26.89
CA ASP A 22 6.72 7.89 26.95
C ASP A 22 7.45 7.74 25.61
N GLU A 23 7.05 6.78 24.78
CA GLU A 23 7.53 6.63 23.40
C GLU A 23 7.29 7.86 22.52
N TRP A 24 6.17 8.55 22.69
CA TRP A 24 5.87 9.78 21.98
C TRP A 24 6.78 10.95 22.38
N LYS A 25 7.13 11.03 23.68
CA LYS A 25 8.08 12.03 24.19
C LYS A 25 9.49 11.81 23.62
N ILE A 26 9.85 10.55 23.42
CA ILE A 26 11.13 10.15 22.85
C ILE A 26 11.22 10.55 21.37
N GLU A 27 10.16 10.35 20.58
CA GLU A 27 10.11 10.76 19.17
C GLU A 27 10.14 12.29 18.98
N GLN A 28 9.56 13.05 19.90
CA GLN A 28 9.60 14.52 19.85
C GLN A 28 10.85 15.12 20.49
N GLY A 29 11.42 14.43 21.44
CA GLY A 29 12.52 14.96 22.24
C GLY A 29 13.88 14.86 21.57
N MET A 30 14.03 14.18 20.44
CA MET A 30 15.29 13.94 19.74
C MET A 30 16.50 13.52 20.60
N ALA A 31 16.37 13.59 21.93
CA ALA A 31 17.41 13.22 22.87
C ALA A 31 17.48 11.70 22.99
N GLY A 32 18.47 11.12 22.34
CA GLY A 32 18.82 9.70 22.52
C GLY A 32 18.41 8.74 21.40
N HIS A 33 17.63 9.17 20.41
CA HIS A 33 17.36 8.33 19.26
C HIS A 33 18.47 8.36 18.24
N LYS A 34 19.08 7.21 18.00
CA LYS A 34 19.95 7.01 16.86
C LYS A 34 19.08 6.97 15.61
N LEU A 35 19.11 8.01 14.80
CA LEU A 35 18.54 7.94 13.46
C LEU A 35 19.29 6.87 12.66
N PRO A 36 18.61 6.07 11.85
CA PRO A 36 19.28 5.12 10.98
C PRO A 36 20.19 5.88 10.00
N ILE A 37 21.44 5.43 9.92
CA ILE A 37 22.45 5.99 9.04
C ILE A 37 22.54 5.13 7.79
N LEU A 38 22.47 5.78 6.63
CA LEU A 38 22.72 5.19 5.34
C LEU A 38 23.99 5.80 4.75
N ASP A 39 25.12 5.10 4.86
CA ASP A 39 26.37 5.52 4.22
C ASP A 39 26.32 5.15 2.73
N GLN A 40 26.37 6.16 1.88
CA GLN A 40 26.39 6.03 0.42
C GLN A 40 27.72 6.51 -0.19
N SER A 41 28.70 6.87 0.62
CA SER A 41 30.00 7.38 0.17
C SER A 41 30.92 6.30 -0.44
N GLY A 42 30.57 5.02 -0.33
CA GLY A 42 31.26 3.92 -0.99
C GLY A 42 30.27 3.03 -1.70
N LEU A 43 30.24 3.01 -3.02
CA LEU A 43 29.23 2.34 -3.84
C LEU A 43 29.09 0.83 -3.59
N ASP A 44 30.12 0.19 -3.03
CA ASP A 44 30.15 -1.27 -2.82
C ASP A 44 29.84 -1.71 -1.39
N THR A 45 29.77 -0.79 -0.43
CA THR A 45 29.71 -1.13 1.00
C THR A 45 28.35 -0.94 1.66
N VAL A 46 27.39 -0.34 0.97
CA VAL A 46 26.08 -0.14 1.53
C VAL A 46 25.22 -1.38 1.37
N HIS A 47 25.61 -2.44 2.02
CA HIS A 47 24.71 -3.54 2.29
C HIS A 47 23.82 -3.21 3.49
N ILE A 48 22.84 -2.34 3.29
CA ILE A 48 21.73 -2.20 4.26
C ILE A 48 20.87 -3.46 4.25
N TYR A 49 21.25 -4.45 3.53
CA TYR A 49 20.55 -5.69 3.36
C TYR A 49 21.41 -6.87 3.19
N PRO A 50 20.70 -7.86 3.43
CA PRO A 50 19.63 -8.13 4.36
C PRO A 50 20.16 -8.96 5.48
N PRO A 51 19.51 -9.00 6.55
CA PRO A 51 19.53 -10.22 7.31
C PRO A 51 19.21 -11.35 6.34
N LYS A 52 19.76 -12.51 6.58
CA LYS A 52 19.53 -13.75 5.83
C LYS A 52 18.06 -13.83 5.38
N PRO A 53 17.76 -14.43 4.22
CA PRO A 53 16.37 -14.59 3.80
C PRO A 53 15.58 -15.11 4.99
N THR A 54 14.63 -14.34 5.43
CA THR A 54 13.79 -14.71 6.56
C THR A 54 13.07 -15.98 6.18
N GLN A 55 13.19 -17.01 6.98
CA GLN A 55 12.56 -18.29 6.74
C GLN A 55 11.04 -18.10 6.81
N LEU A 56 10.33 -18.58 5.82
CA LEU A 56 8.87 -18.62 5.88
C LEU A 56 8.44 -19.60 6.97
N TYR A 57 7.40 -19.26 7.69
CA TYR A 57 6.78 -20.18 8.65
C TYR A 57 6.08 -21.30 7.87
N LYS A 58 6.74 -22.46 7.78
CA LYS A 58 6.22 -23.63 7.08
C LYS A 58 5.82 -24.74 8.04
N ASP A 59 6.39 -24.76 9.23
CA ASP A 59 6.16 -25.78 10.25
C ASP A 59 5.01 -25.37 11.18
N GLU A 60 4.15 -26.31 11.52
CA GLU A 60 3.08 -26.09 12.51
C GLU A 60 3.64 -25.67 13.87
N GLU A 61 4.73 -26.28 14.33
CA GLU A 61 5.40 -25.91 15.59
C GLU A 61 5.95 -24.48 15.56
N ALA A 62 6.54 -24.06 14.43
CA ALA A 62 7.03 -22.69 14.26
C ALA A 62 5.88 -21.68 14.22
N ILE A 63 4.74 -22.08 13.64
CA ILE A 63 3.52 -21.27 13.61
C ILE A 63 2.91 -21.17 15.01
N GLU A 64 2.92 -22.25 15.78
CA GLU A 64 2.45 -22.26 17.15
C GLU A 64 3.36 -21.48 18.10
N ALA A 65 4.67 -21.55 17.92
CA ALA A 65 5.63 -20.76 18.72
C ALA A 65 5.49 -19.24 18.51
N VAL A 66 5.04 -18.82 17.34
CA VAL A 66 4.64 -17.41 17.07
C VAL A 66 3.26 -17.09 17.68
N GLY A 67 2.59 -18.11 18.15
CA GLY A 67 1.15 -18.19 18.41
C GLY A 67 0.61 -17.58 19.72
N ASP A 68 1.42 -16.96 20.57
CA ASP A 68 0.88 -16.17 21.71
C ASP A 68 0.09 -14.93 21.28
N ARG A 69 0.10 -14.66 19.99
CA ARG A 69 -0.86 -13.74 19.35
C ARG A 69 -2.29 -14.28 19.31
N ASN A 70 -2.51 -15.52 19.68
CA ASN A 70 -3.83 -16.16 19.78
C ASN A 70 -4.78 -15.46 20.77
N GLU A 71 -4.27 -14.69 21.72
CA GLU A 71 -5.16 -13.89 22.58
C GLU A 71 -5.94 -12.82 21.80
N LEU A 72 -5.34 -12.25 20.79
CA LEU A 72 -6.03 -11.30 19.92
C LEU A 72 -7.18 -11.98 19.16
N PHE A 73 -6.99 -13.23 18.76
CA PHE A 73 -7.99 -14.01 18.02
C PHE A 73 -9.05 -14.67 18.89
N LYS A 74 -8.80 -14.85 20.18
CA LYS A 74 -9.86 -15.28 21.12
C LYS A 74 -11.02 -14.29 21.13
N ARG A 75 -10.71 -13.01 21.03
CA ARG A 75 -11.71 -11.93 20.98
C ARG A 75 -12.53 -11.94 19.71
N GLU A 76 -11.98 -12.40 18.61
CA GLU A 76 -12.72 -12.50 17.35
C GLU A 76 -13.77 -13.62 17.34
N LYS A 77 -13.55 -14.69 18.09
CA LYS A 77 -14.55 -15.76 18.25
C LYS A 77 -15.83 -15.29 18.93
N GLU A 78 -15.76 -14.16 19.61
CA GLU A 78 -16.90 -13.55 20.30
C GLU A 78 -17.64 -12.49 19.46
N GLY A 79 -17.14 -12.17 18.27
CA GLY A 79 -17.77 -11.33 17.26
C GLY A 79 -16.94 -10.11 16.83
N TRP A 80 -16.83 -9.97 15.55
CA TRP A 80 -16.08 -8.90 14.91
C TRP A 80 -16.99 -7.84 14.32
N LYS A 81 -16.75 -6.58 14.68
CA LYS A 81 -17.55 -5.44 14.19
C LYS A 81 -16.95 -4.73 12.97
N GLY A 82 -15.93 -5.31 12.37
CA GLY A 82 -15.28 -4.78 11.19
C GLY A 82 -14.37 -3.57 11.47
N TYR A 83 -14.27 -2.69 10.50
CA TYR A 83 -13.44 -1.49 10.60
C TYR A 83 -13.94 -0.42 11.59
N VAL A 84 -15.11 -0.61 12.18
CA VAL A 84 -15.71 0.35 13.13
C VAL A 84 -14.79 0.62 14.31
N GLU A 85 -14.10 -0.40 14.81
CA GLU A 85 -13.16 -0.24 15.92
C GLU A 85 -11.87 0.50 15.49
N TRP A 86 -11.45 0.32 14.25
CA TRP A 86 -10.35 1.09 13.69
C TRP A 86 -10.68 2.59 13.62
N GLU A 87 -11.91 2.94 13.25
CA GLU A 87 -12.37 4.32 13.22
C GLU A 87 -12.37 4.99 14.59
N LYS A 88 -12.59 4.20 15.63
CA LYS A 88 -12.57 4.66 17.03
C LYS A 88 -11.18 4.71 17.66
N TYR A 89 -10.13 4.35 16.91
CA TYR A 89 -8.80 4.31 17.45
C TYR A 89 -8.29 5.72 17.75
N PRO A 90 -8.01 6.07 19.03
CA PRO A 90 -7.53 7.40 19.37
C PRO A 90 -6.16 7.65 18.73
N ASP A 91 -5.89 8.89 18.40
CA ASP A 91 -4.60 9.35 17.85
C ASP A 91 -4.20 8.76 16.49
N LYS A 92 -5.16 8.33 15.65
CA LYS A 92 -4.88 7.78 14.31
C LYS A 92 -3.93 8.67 13.48
N LYS A 93 -4.10 9.98 13.55
CA LYS A 93 -3.25 10.94 12.84
C LYS A 93 -1.81 10.94 13.39
N ALA A 94 -1.66 10.95 14.70
CA ALA A 94 -0.34 10.87 15.33
C ALA A 94 0.36 9.56 14.96
N LYS A 95 -0.37 8.46 14.93
CA LYS A 95 0.14 7.15 14.50
C LYS A 95 0.51 7.12 13.03
N ALA A 96 -0.29 7.75 12.17
CA ALA A 96 0.04 7.90 10.75
C ALA A 96 1.35 8.71 10.58
N HIS A 97 1.51 9.80 11.30
CA HIS A 97 2.76 10.56 11.31
C HIS A 97 3.94 9.71 11.78
N ARG A 98 3.78 8.93 12.86
CA ARG A 98 4.81 8.02 13.35
C ARG A 98 5.24 7.02 12.28
N ILE A 99 4.30 6.38 11.58
CA ILE A 99 4.60 5.45 10.49
C ILE A 99 5.37 6.14 9.37
N LEU A 100 4.91 7.32 8.91
CA LEU A 100 5.58 8.07 7.85
C LEU A 100 7.03 8.43 8.20
N THR A 101 7.29 8.69 9.48
CA THR A 101 8.60 9.12 9.97
C THR A 101 9.42 7.98 10.58
N SER A 102 8.80 6.83 10.86
CA SER A 102 9.48 5.67 11.44
C SER A 102 10.41 5.02 10.41
N GLN A 103 11.61 4.73 10.88
CA GLN A 103 12.61 3.97 10.12
C GLN A 103 12.63 2.50 10.53
N THR A 104 11.92 2.17 11.61
CA THR A 104 11.88 0.81 12.12
C THR A 104 10.94 -0.03 11.27
N PHE A 105 11.45 -1.13 10.80
CA PHE A 105 10.66 -2.20 10.17
C PHE A 105 10.08 -3.10 11.25
N SER A 106 9.43 -2.51 12.24
CA SER A 106 8.63 -3.32 13.15
C SER A 106 7.59 -4.06 12.31
N PRO A 107 7.53 -5.38 12.39
CA PRO A 107 6.55 -6.15 11.61
C PRO A 107 5.13 -5.72 11.90
N CYS A 108 4.90 -5.09 13.04
CA CYS A 108 3.60 -4.66 13.47
C CYS A 108 3.64 -3.47 14.41
N PRO A 109 3.28 -2.28 13.95
CA PRO A 109 3.07 -1.16 14.86
C PRO A 109 1.90 -1.47 15.81
N ASP A 110 2.14 -1.38 17.13
CA ASP A 110 1.20 -1.78 18.18
C ASP A 110 -0.21 -1.17 18.03
N TYR A 111 -0.31 0.03 17.50
CA TYR A 111 -1.60 0.69 17.31
C TYR A 111 -2.41 0.15 16.11
N MET A 112 -1.80 -0.65 15.24
CA MET A 112 -2.52 -1.34 14.18
C MET A 112 -3.36 -2.49 14.72
N PHE A 113 -3.04 -2.93 15.93
CA PHE A 113 -3.87 -3.84 16.70
C PHE A 113 -4.75 -3.03 17.65
N GLY A 114 -5.76 -2.40 17.11
CA GLY A 114 -6.88 -2.01 17.95
C GLY A 114 -7.46 -3.27 18.61
N PRO A 115 -8.15 -3.14 19.74
CA PRO A 115 -8.85 -4.27 20.30
C PRO A 115 -9.78 -4.80 19.20
N ILE A 116 -9.52 -6.04 18.77
CA ILE A 116 -10.42 -6.75 17.88
C ILE A 116 -11.68 -7.00 18.70
N PRO A 117 -12.86 -6.61 18.21
CA PRO A 117 -14.10 -6.79 18.95
C PRO A 117 -14.34 -8.24 19.30
N ASP A 118 -14.88 -8.48 20.48
CA ASP A 118 -15.09 -9.81 21.04
C ASP A 118 -16.16 -10.65 20.31
N THR A 119 -16.76 -10.15 19.25
CA THR A 119 -17.83 -10.88 18.57
C THR A 119 -17.50 -11.15 17.11
N ASN A 120 -17.30 -12.42 16.78
CA ASN A 120 -17.24 -12.85 15.39
C ASN A 120 -18.67 -12.89 14.82
N PRO A 121 -19.01 -12.10 13.82
CA PRO A 121 -20.36 -12.12 13.30
C PRO A 121 -20.68 -13.49 12.73
N VAL A 122 -21.64 -14.13 13.32
CA VAL A 122 -22.31 -15.26 12.70
C VAL A 122 -23.08 -14.70 11.51
N LEU A 123 -22.73 -15.17 10.35
CA LEU A 123 -23.31 -14.72 9.11
C LEU A 123 -24.68 -15.38 8.92
N THR A 124 -25.66 -14.82 9.60
CA THR A 124 -27.05 -15.22 9.50
C THR A 124 -27.85 -14.04 8.97
N GLY A 125 -27.90 -13.84 7.70
CA GLY A 125 -28.75 -12.79 7.14
C GLY A 125 -29.46 -13.31 5.91
N GLU A 126 -30.77 -13.48 5.97
CA GLU A 126 -31.58 -13.80 4.80
C GLU A 126 -31.71 -12.64 3.80
N ASP A 127 -31.52 -11.39 4.25
CA ASP A 127 -31.77 -10.18 3.49
C ASP A 127 -30.73 -9.87 2.40
N PHE A 128 -29.57 -10.54 2.43
CA PHE A 128 -28.48 -10.36 1.45
C PHE A 128 -28.26 -11.57 0.55
N LYS A 129 -29.31 -12.34 0.30
CA LYS A 129 -29.28 -13.58 -0.50
C LYS A 129 -28.51 -13.49 -1.81
N GLN A 130 -28.52 -12.34 -2.47
CA GLN A 130 -27.79 -12.18 -3.73
C GLN A 130 -26.26 -12.02 -3.57
N TRP A 131 -25.77 -11.69 -2.36
CA TRP A 131 -24.34 -11.48 -2.07
C TRP A 131 -23.83 -12.40 -0.97
N HIS A 132 -24.64 -13.33 -0.51
CA HIS A 132 -24.24 -14.34 0.47
C HIS A 132 -23.15 -15.27 -0.02
N ALA A 133 -22.35 -15.76 0.93
CA ALA A 133 -21.41 -16.83 0.68
C ALA A 133 -22.15 -18.08 0.20
N ALA A 134 -22.09 -18.36 -1.08
CA ALA A 134 -22.76 -19.51 -1.67
C ALA A 134 -22.01 -20.84 -1.44
N LEU A 135 -20.80 -20.78 -0.91
CA LEU A 135 -19.98 -21.95 -0.66
C LEU A 135 -20.20 -22.46 0.77
N GLY A 136 -21.25 -23.26 0.92
CA GLY A 136 -21.35 -24.26 1.96
C GLY A 136 -21.28 -23.84 3.42
N GLY A 137 -21.67 -22.68 3.79
CA GLY A 137 -22.02 -22.33 5.17
C GLY A 137 -20.91 -22.31 6.23
N GLU A 138 -19.75 -22.83 5.94
CA GLU A 138 -18.59 -22.65 6.78
C GLU A 138 -17.76 -21.53 6.18
N LEU A 139 -18.06 -20.33 6.62
CA LEU A 139 -17.01 -19.39 6.70
C LEU A 139 -16.03 -19.98 7.64
N ALA A 140 -15.00 -20.44 7.03
CA ALA A 140 -13.90 -20.72 7.86
C ALA A 140 -13.56 -19.48 8.58
N SER A 141 -14.26 -19.35 9.75
CA SER A 141 -13.75 -18.46 10.38
C SER A 141 -12.45 -18.63 10.50
N VAL A 142 -12.26 -18.15 10.28
CA VAL A 142 -12.18 -17.22 10.71
C VAL A 142 -10.82 -16.70 11.15
N ALA A 143 -10.58 -16.21 12.19
CA ALA A 143 -9.41 -15.51 12.54
C ALA A 143 -8.18 -16.41 12.68
N ASP A 144 -8.30 -17.50 13.42
CA ASP A 144 -7.18 -18.41 13.67
C ASP A 144 -6.68 -19.07 12.37
N ASP A 145 -7.58 -19.61 11.55
CA ASP A 145 -7.20 -20.26 10.29
C ASP A 145 -6.71 -19.28 9.24
N SER A 146 -7.31 -18.08 9.22
CA SER A 146 -6.82 -17.01 8.38
C SER A 146 -5.42 -16.58 8.79
N TRP A 147 -5.16 -16.44 10.08
CA TRP A 147 -3.83 -16.07 10.57
C TRP A 147 -2.79 -17.16 10.34
N ARG A 148 -3.13 -18.44 10.59
CA ARG A 148 -2.26 -19.57 10.25
C ARG A 148 -1.91 -19.56 8.74
N THR A 149 -2.87 -19.27 7.88
CA THR A 149 -2.63 -19.12 6.45
C THR A 149 -1.68 -17.95 6.16
N VAL A 150 -1.83 -16.80 6.83
CA VAL A 150 -0.90 -15.67 6.73
C VAL A 150 0.51 -16.09 7.09
N LEU A 151 0.69 -16.76 8.25
CA LEU A 151 2.01 -17.19 8.73
C LEU A 151 2.68 -18.18 7.77
N ARG A 152 1.91 -19.05 7.12
CA ARG A 152 2.42 -20.04 6.16
C ARG A 152 2.79 -19.44 4.81
N GLU A 153 2.02 -18.46 4.34
CA GLU A 153 2.11 -17.98 2.96
C GLU A 153 2.79 -16.61 2.83
N LYS A 154 2.93 -15.87 3.94
CA LYS A 154 3.53 -14.53 3.90
C LYS A 154 4.90 -14.49 4.56
N HIS A 155 5.73 -13.56 4.05
CA HIS A 155 7.05 -13.33 4.59
C HIS A 155 6.94 -12.80 6.04
N PRO A 156 7.79 -13.29 6.98
CA PRO A 156 7.70 -12.87 8.39
C PRO A 156 7.90 -11.37 8.62
N ASP A 157 8.61 -10.69 7.72
CA ASP A 157 8.83 -9.24 7.79
C ASP A 157 7.66 -8.40 7.22
N MET A 158 6.55 -9.02 6.84
CA MET A 158 5.40 -8.25 6.38
C MET A 158 4.93 -7.27 7.45
N LEU A 159 4.61 -6.06 7.03
CA LEU A 159 3.94 -5.09 7.89
C LEU A 159 2.46 -5.46 7.97
N HIS A 160 2.04 -5.88 9.16
CA HIS A 160 0.66 -6.29 9.41
C HIS A 160 -0.17 -5.05 9.79
N LEU A 161 -0.83 -4.43 8.82
CA LEU A 161 -1.65 -3.24 9.05
C LEU A 161 -2.95 -3.59 9.79
N LEU A 162 -3.47 -4.77 9.55
CA LEU A 162 -4.63 -5.33 10.21
C LEU A 162 -4.49 -6.85 10.19
N GLN A 163 -4.63 -7.51 11.33
CA GLN A 163 -4.53 -8.98 11.39
C GLN A 163 -5.78 -9.64 10.84
N PHE A 164 -6.94 -9.11 11.17
CA PHE A 164 -8.21 -9.58 10.64
C PHE A 164 -9.20 -8.44 10.38
N PRO A 165 -9.81 -8.36 9.20
CA PRO A 165 -9.42 -9.10 8.00
C PRO A 165 -7.99 -8.72 7.60
N TYR A 166 -7.18 -9.69 7.20
CA TYR A 166 -5.76 -9.45 7.01
C TYR A 166 -5.47 -8.39 5.94
N ASN A 167 -4.72 -7.38 6.36
CA ASN A 167 -4.17 -6.37 5.48
C ASN A 167 -2.69 -6.22 5.79
N GLY A 168 -1.84 -6.43 4.81
CA GLY A 168 -0.40 -6.36 5.00
C GLY A 168 0.34 -5.97 3.73
N GLU A 169 1.45 -5.27 3.92
CA GLU A 169 2.35 -4.86 2.85
C GLU A 169 3.80 -5.22 3.20
N PRO A 170 4.68 -5.43 2.21
CA PRO A 170 6.09 -5.66 2.47
C PRO A 170 6.76 -4.38 2.99
N PRO A 171 7.81 -4.50 3.82
CA PRO A 171 8.60 -3.35 4.23
C PRO A 171 9.27 -2.70 3.02
N LYS A 172 9.46 -1.38 3.07
CA LYS A 172 10.01 -0.57 1.95
C LYS A 172 11.22 -1.21 1.28
N ARG A 173 12.15 -1.74 2.08
CA ARG A 173 13.35 -2.40 1.58
C ARG A 173 13.07 -3.59 0.65
N LEU A 174 11.95 -4.27 0.79
CA LEU A 174 11.61 -5.47 0.03
C LEU A 174 10.66 -5.21 -1.14
N VAL A 175 9.99 -4.05 -1.19
CA VAL A 175 9.02 -3.72 -2.24
C VAL A 175 9.63 -3.83 -3.63
N THR A 176 10.80 -3.23 -3.85
CA THR A 176 11.49 -3.19 -5.14
C THR A 176 12.70 -4.11 -5.22
N SER A 177 12.82 -5.07 -4.31
CA SER A 177 13.94 -6.04 -4.29
C SER A 177 13.99 -6.90 -5.57
N LYS A 178 12.84 -7.13 -6.18
CA LYS A 178 12.70 -7.82 -7.48
C LYS A 178 11.61 -7.14 -8.31
N VAL A 179 11.76 -7.16 -9.63
CA VAL A 179 10.75 -6.64 -10.57
C VAL A 179 9.46 -7.47 -10.50
N VAL A 180 9.59 -8.79 -10.38
CA VAL A 180 8.47 -9.71 -10.09
C VAL A 180 8.44 -9.96 -8.60
N THR A 181 7.39 -9.51 -7.94
CA THR A 181 7.22 -9.63 -6.49
C THR A 181 6.98 -11.09 -6.11
N PRO A 182 7.81 -11.70 -5.25
CA PRO A 182 7.55 -13.05 -4.75
C PRO A 182 6.19 -13.14 -4.04
N ASN A 183 5.51 -14.30 -4.16
CA ASN A 183 4.19 -14.51 -3.55
C ASN A 183 4.14 -14.14 -2.05
N PRO A 184 5.15 -14.50 -1.23
CA PRO A 184 5.16 -14.13 0.18
C PRO A 184 5.27 -12.61 0.44
N LEU A 185 5.84 -11.84 -0.48
CA LEU A 185 6.02 -10.40 -0.37
C LEU A 185 4.94 -9.58 -1.08
N HIS A 186 4.06 -10.22 -1.86
CA HIS A 186 2.98 -9.49 -2.51
C HIS A 186 1.98 -9.00 -1.46
N PHE A 187 1.60 -7.72 -1.51
CA PHE A 187 0.66 -7.14 -0.55
C PHE A 187 -0.68 -7.90 -0.53
N VAL A 188 -1.36 -7.84 0.59
CA VAL A 188 -2.67 -8.45 0.78
C VAL A 188 -3.67 -7.44 1.30
N ARG A 189 -4.84 -7.39 0.67
CA ARG A 189 -6.01 -6.67 1.13
C ARG A 189 -7.20 -7.63 1.16
N ASN A 190 -7.65 -8.00 2.36
CA ASN A 190 -8.86 -8.78 2.59
C ASN A 190 -9.94 -7.89 3.24
N HIS A 191 -11.20 -8.23 3.04
CA HIS A 191 -12.36 -7.57 3.66
C HIS A 191 -12.99 -8.46 4.74
N GLY A 192 -12.74 -9.76 4.68
CA GLY A 192 -13.16 -10.78 5.61
C GLY A 192 -12.10 -11.86 5.77
N GLY A 193 -12.49 -13.02 6.30
CA GLY A 193 -11.62 -14.18 6.46
C GLY A 193 -11.20 -14.80 5.13
N ILE A 194 -10.17 -15.62 5.18
CA ILE A 194 -9.70 -16.40 4.03
C ILE A 194 -10.59 -17.65 3.93
N PRO A 195 -11.38 -17.81 2.84
CA PRO A 195 -12.25 -18.97 2.69
C PRO A 195 -11.47 -20.28 2.59
N LEU A 196 -11.93 -21.33 3.25
CA LEU A 196 -11.44 -22.69 3.05
C LEU A 196 -12.21 -23.30 1.89
N ILE A 197 -11.53 -23.47 0.76
CA ILE A 197 -12.15 -24.00 -0.46
C ILE A 197 -11.48 -25.31 -0.82
N GLU A 198 -12.29 -26.36 -0.86
CA GLU A 198 -11.90 -27.68 -1.37
C GLU A 198 -12.07 -27.68 -2.90
N LYS A 199 -10.97 -27.90 -3.63
CA LYS A 199 -10.95 -27.87 -5.09
C LYS A 199 -12.02 -28.77 -5.71
N ASP A 200 -12.18 -29.97 -5.17
CA ASP A 200 -13.06 -30.98 -5.76
C ASP A 200 -14.55 -30.68 -5.58
N LYS A 201 -14.89 -29.81 -4.64
CA LYS A 201 -16.27 -29.35 -4.40
C LYS A 201 -16.54 -27.98 -5.03
N TRP A 202 -15.48 -27.31 -5.53
CA TRP A 202 -15.60 -25.98 -6.07
C TRP A 202 -16.04 -25.99 -7.54
N SER A 203 -16.88 -25.04 -7.90
CA SER A 203 -17.22 -24.75 -9.29
C SER A 203 -17.45 -23.26 -9.50
N LEU A 204 -17.21 -22.80 -10.72
CA LEU A 204 -17.53 -21.46 -11.18
C LEU A 204 -18.89 -21.48 -11.89
N THR A 205 -19.88 -20.83 -11.32
CA THR A 205 -21.18 -20.62 -11.98
C THR A 205 -21.15 -19.35 -12.84
N LEU A 206 -21.61 -19.45 -14.07
CA LEU A 206 -21.78 -18.33 -14.98
C LEU A 206 -23.23 -18.25 -15.43
N ASP A 207 -23.93 -17.17 -15.05
CA ASP A 207 -25.36 -16.99 -15.25
C ASP A 207 -25.79 -15.55 -15.56
N GLY A 208 -27.06 -15.23 -15.38
CA GLY A 208 -27.66 -13.94 -15.71
C GLY A 208 -27.92 -13.80 -17.20
N LEU A 209 -27.61 -12.66 -17.77
CA LEU A 209 -27.88 -12.33 -19.18
C LEU A 209 -26.87 -12.97 -20.14
N VAL A 210 -26.77 -14.31 -20.11
CA VAL A 210 -25.97 -15.13 -21.02
C VAL A 210 -26.88 -16.13 -21.73
N LYS A 211 -26.52 -16.57 -22.95
CA LYS A 211 -27.40 -17.48 -23.72
C LYS A 211 -27.55 -18.85 -23.07
N HIS A 212 -26.46 -19.40 -22.56
CA HIS A 212 -26.42 -20.73 -21.97
C HIS A 212 -25.69 -20.68 -20.63
N PRO A 213 -26.42 -20.48 -19.51
CA PRO A 213 -25.82 -20.58 -18.18
C PRO A 213 -25.09 -21.91 -18.00
N LYS A 214 -23.90 -21.87 -17.41
CA LYS A 214 -23.04 -23.04 -17.19
C LYS A 214 -22.32 -22.96 -15.87
N SER A 215 -21.94 -24.13 -15.37
CA SER A 215 -20.96 -24.27 -14.30
C SER A 215 -19.71 -24.98 -14.82
N TYR A 216 -18.56 -24.62 -14.28
CA TYR A 216 -17.25 -25.13 -14.66
C TYR A 216 -16.51 -25.58 -13.43
N THR A 217 -15.93 -26.77 -13.46
CA THR A 217 -14.91 -27.17 -12.52
C THR A 217 -13.57 -26.47 -12.85
N LEU A 218 -12.59 -26.56 -11.98
CA LEU A 218 -11.27 -26.03 -12.30
C LEU A 218 -10.64 -26.78 -13.47
N ASP A 219 -10.83 -28.09 -13.54
CA ASP A 219 -10.31 -28.93 -14.62
C ASP A 219 -10.95 -28.58 -15.98
N ASP A 220 -12.26 -28.25 -16.01
CA ASP A 220 -12.91 -27.71 -17.22
C ASP A 220 -12.25 -26.43 -17.72
N LEU A 221 -11.88 -25.53 -16.78
CA LEU A 221 -11.25 -24.26 -17.12
C LEU A 221 -9.78 -24.45 -17.54
N GLN A 222 -9.13 -25.50 -17.09
CA GLN A 222 -7.75 -25.83 -17.43
C GLN A 222 -7.61 -26.67 -18.72
N ASP A 223 -8.71 -27.10 -19.31
CA ASP A 223 -8.71 -27.83 -20.59
C ASP A 223 -8.27 -26.89 -21.73
N GLU A 224 -7.00 -27.01 -22.11
CA GLU A 224 -6.39 -26.17 -23.17
C GLU A 224 -7.00 -26.41 -24.56
N THR A 225 -7.67 -27.56 -24.77
CA THR A 225 -8.38 -27.84 -26.03
C THR A 225 -9.61 -26.94 -26.17
N ARG A 226 -10.21 -26.56 -25.06
CA ARG A 226 -11.38 -25.69 -24.96
C ARG A 226 -11.02 -24.23 -24.73
N PHE A 227 -10.06 -23.98 -23.84
CA PHE A 227 -9.66 -22.65 -23.44
C PHE A 227 -8.14 -22.45 -23.57
N PRO A 228 -7.65 -21.72 -24.55
CA PRO A 228 -6.22 -21.46 -24.68
C PRO A 228 -5.66 -20.79 -23.44
N ARG A 229 -4.59 -21.35 -22.89
CA ARG A 229 -3.86 -20.82 -21.74
C ARG A 229 -3.36 -19.41 -22.02
N MET A 230 -3.45 -18.55 -21.04
CA MET A 230 -3.04 -17.15 -21.09
C MET A 230 -2.10 -16.84 -19.92
N GLU A 231 -0.96 -16.25 -20.24
CA GLU A 231 0.02 -15.81 -19.24
C GLU A 231 0.22 -14.30 -19.35
N LYS A 232 0.20 -13.58 -18.23
CA LYS A 232 0.45 -12.14 -18.18
C LYS A 232 1.23 -11.76 -16.93
N LEU A 233 2.20 -10.87 -17.11
CA LEU A 233 2.84 -10.15 -16.02
C LEU A 233 2.03 -8.90 -15.73
N VAL A 234 1.56 -8.77 -14.47
CA VAL A 234 0.59 -7.73 -14.08
C VAL A 234 0.98 -7.12 -12.75
N THR A 235 1.02 -5.80 -12.70
CA THR A 235 1.09 -5.05 -11.46
C THR A 235 -0.32 -4.83 -10.92
N MET A 236 -0.54 -5.23 -9.69
CA MET A 236 -1.71 -4.84 -8.91
C MET A 236 -1.33 -3.77 -7.91
N GLN A 237 -2.16 -2.75 -7.79
CA GLN A 237 -2.00 -1.69 -6.82
C GLN A 237 -3.33 -1.47 -6.09
N CYS A 238 -3.28 -1.36 -4.76
CA CYS A 238 -4.42 -0.94 -3.96
C CYS A 238 -4.70 0.55 -4.22
N SER A 239 -5.96 0.93 -4.33
CA SER A 239 -6.32 2.35 -4.41
C SER A 239 -5.91 3.14 -3.16
N GLY A 240 -5.63 2.44 -2.07
CA GLY A 240 -5.16 3.01 -0.80
C GLY A 240 -3.63 3.13 -0.68
N THR A 241 -2.85 2.71 -1.67
CA THR A 241 -1.38 2.87 -1.63
C THR A 241 -1.02 4.31 -1.30
N ARG A 242 -0.11 4.51 -0.33
CA ARG A 242 0.30 5.82 0.18
C ARG A 242 -0.82 6.61 0.91
N ARG A 243 -1.89 5.96 1.34
CA ARG A 243 -2.99 6.60 2.08
C ARG A 243 -2.54 7.32 3.34
N ILE A 244 -1.53 6.81 3.99
CA ILE A 244 -0.96 7.40 5.22
C ILE A 244 -0.59 8.88 5.04
N GLU A 245 -0.18 9.29 3.83
CA GLU A 245 0.15 10.69 3.54
C GLU A 245 -1.10 11.59 3.58
N GLN A 246 -2.24 11.09 3.08
CA GLN A 246 -3.51 11.82 3.18
C GLN A 246 -4.03 11.87 4.62
N ILE A 247 -3.89 10.77 5.38
CA ILE A 247 -4.26 10.73 6.81
C ILE A 247 -3.44 11.77 7.59
N ALA A 248 -2.14 11.86 7.34
CA ALA A 248 -1.26 12.82 8.00
C ALA A 248 -1.64 14.28 7.74
N LEU A 249 -2.20 14.58 6.57
CA LEU A 249 -2.69 15.91 6.21
C LEU A 249 -4.05 16.27 6.79
N TYR A 250 -4.80 15.28 7.29
CA TYR A 250 -6.13 15.54 7.81
C TYR A 250 -6.08 16.47 9.03
N GLY A 251 -6.91 17.52 9.02
CA GLY A 251 -6.89 18.57 10.06
C GLY A 251 -7.48 18.13 11.42
N GLY A 252 -8.29 17.06 11.44
CA GLY A 252 -8.88 16.49 12.65
C GLY A 252 -7.98 15.47 13.36
N GLN A 253 -8.52 14.77 14.35
CA GLN A 253 -7.82 13.73 15.12
C GLN A 253 -7.43 12.51 14.26
N GLY A 254 -8.12 12.31 13.13
CA GLY A 254 -7.87 11.20 12.22
C GLY A 254 -8.71 9.94 12.51
N ASP A 255 -9.35 9.88 13.66
CA ASP A 255 -10.22 8.75 14.04
C ASP A 255 -11.47 8.65 13.19
N GLU A 256 -11.88 9.77 12.61
CA GLU A 256 -13.02 9.86 11.70
C GLU A 256 -12.72 9.30 10.31
N VAL A 257 -11.46 9.10 9.98
CA VAL A 257 -11.04 8.70 8.65
C VAL A 257 -11.08 7.18 8.54
N PRO A 258 -12.00 6.65 7.72
CA PRO A 258 -12.30 5.22 7.71
C PRO A 258 -11.34 4.47 6.81
N GLN A 259 -10.18 4.14 7.10
CA GLN A 259 -9.37 3.27 6.22
C GLN A 259 -8.00 2.85 6.83
N ALA A 260 -7.49 1.69 6.42
CA ALA A 260 -6.16 1.23 6.82
C ALA A 260 -5.05 2.16 6.26
N PRO A 261 -4.03 2.52 7.06
CA PRO A 261 -2.99 3.49 6.70
C PRO A 261 -1.89 2.84 5.85
N TRP A 262 -2.22 2.42 4.65
CA TRP A 262 -1.25 1.90 3.70
C TRP A 262 -0.10 2.89 3.47
N ALA A 263 1.12 2.39 3.55
CA ALA A 263 2.30 3.09 3.07
C ALA A 263 2.52 2.79 1.56
N GLU A 264 3.74 2.76 1.10
CA GLU A 264 4.06 2.66 -0.33
C GLU A 264 4.08 1.22 -0.85
N GLY A 265 3.92 0.21 0.02
CA GLY A 265 4.07 -1.22 -0.30
C GLY A 265 2.80 -1.91 -0.80
N ALA A 266 1.64 -1.24 -0.83
CA ALA A 266 0.41 -1.84 -1.32
C ALA A 266 0.37 -1.94 -2.87
N ILE A 267 1.46 -2.41 -3.44
CA ILE A 267 1.68 -2.64 -4.88
C ILE A 267 2.58 -3.86 -5.07
N GLY A 268 2.37 -4.61 -6.14
CA GLY A 268 3.22 -5.74 -6.48
C GLY A 268 2.97 -6.24 -7.89
N THR A 269 3.99 -6.82 -8.50
CA THR A 269 3.92 -7.39 -9.86
C THR A 269 4.07 -8.89 -9.78
N ALA A 270 3.12 -9.61 -10.35
CA ALA A 270 3.17 -11.08 -10.43
C ALA A 270 2.82 -11.58 -11.84
N LYS A 271 3.30 -12.76 -12.14
CA LYS A 271 2.96 -13.50 -13.35
C LYS A 271 1.73 -14.36 -13.06
N TYR A 272 0.63 -14.05 -13.72
CA TYR A 272 -0.61 -14.80 -13.60
C TYR A 272 -0.83 -15.69 -14.80
N VAL A 273 -1.26 -16.92 -14.55
CA VAL A 273 -1.64 -17.89 -15.56
C VAL A 273 -3.09 -18.30 -15.36
N GLY A 274 -3.82 -18.37 -16.46
CA GLY A 274 -5.23 -18.70 -16.48
C GLY A 274 -5.80 -18.65 -17.88
N ILE A 275 -7.05 -18.23 -18.00
CA ILE A 275 -7.75 -18.10 -19.27
C ILE A 275 -8.43 -16.74 -19.39
N SER A 276 -8.75 -16.38 -20.61
CA SER A 276 -9.52 -15.16 -20.89
C SER A 276 -10.98 -15.33 -20.52
N LEU A 277 -11.52 -14.43 -19.68
CA LEU A 277 -12.95 -14.41 -19.37
C LEU A 277 -13.81 -14.24 -20.63
N LYS A 278 -13.33 -13.51 -21.64
CA LYS A 278 -14.01 -13.39 -22.95
C LYS A 278 -14.26 -14.75 -23.61
N LYS A 279 -13.32 -15.72 -23.47
CA LYS A 279 -13.48 -17.05 -24.04
C LYS A 279 -14.53 -17.86 -23.31
N VAL A 280 -14.58 -17.74 -21.98
CA VAL A 280 -15.62 -18.40 -21.14
C VAL A 280 -17.00 -17.85 -21.47
N ILE A 281 -17.16 -16.54 -21.58
CA ILE A 281 -18.43 -15.94 -22.02
C ILE A 281 -18.83 -16.42 -23.43
N LYS A 282 -17.86 -16.57 -24.34
CA LYS A 282 -18.14 -17.12 -25.68
C LYS A 282 -18.62 -18.55 -25.61
N ASP A 283 -18.07 -19.37 -24.72
CA ASP A 283 -18.46 -20.77 -24.52
C ASP A 283 -19.90 -20.89 -23.95
N CYS A 284 -20.35 -19.87 -23.21
CA CYS A 284 -21.75 -19.73 -22.79
C CYS A 284 -22.67 -19.17 -23.88
N GLY A 285 -22.22 -19.14 -25.13
CA GLY A 285 -23.00 -18.62 -26.26
C GLY A 285 -23.03 -17.08 -26.35
N GLY A 286 -22.29 -16.37 -25.49
CA GLY A 286 -22.24 -14.91 -25.44
C GLY A 286 -23.30 -14.26 -24.56
N LEU A 287 -23.24 -12.94 -24.49
CA LEU A 287 -24.18 -12.13 -23.73
C LEU A 287 -25.50 -11.94 -24.48
N ILE A 288 -26.59 -11.78 -23.73
CA ILE A 288 -27.90 -11.40 -24.24
C ILE A 288 -28.13 -9.90 -23.92
N ALA A 289 -28.70 -9.15 -24.88
CA ALA A 289 -29.08 -7.78 -24.59
C ALA A 289 -30.10 -7.76 -23.42
N PRO A 290 -30.04 -6.80 -22.48
CA PRO A 290 -29.20 -5.58 -22.51
C PRO A 290 -27.87 -5.68 -21.73
N ALA A 291 -27.28 -6.86 -21.54
CA ALA A 291 -26.06 -7.04 -20.74
C ALA A 291 -24.89 -6.11 -21.17
N LYS A 292 -24.35 -5.37 -20.22
CA LYS A 292 -23.21 -4.46 -20.40
C LYS A 292 -22.12 -4.64 -19.35
N HIS A 293 -22.39 -5.39 -18.27
CA HIS A 293 -21.48 -5.64 -17.15
C HIS A 293 -21.45 -7.11 -16.79
N LEU A 294 -20.32 -7.52 -16.21
CA LEU A 294 -20.17 -8.81 -15.55
C LEU A 294 -19.94 -8.57 -14.06
N GLU A 295 -20.82 -9.07 -13.23
CA GLU A 295 -20.74 -9.04 -11.79
C GLU A 295 -19.98 -10.26 -11.30
N LEU A 296 -18.97 -10.05 -10.47
CA LEU A 296 -17.98 -11.02 -10.04
C LEU A 296 -18.14 -11.26 -8.55
N TYR A 297 -18.37 -12.51 -8.15
CA TYR A 297 -18.65 -12.90 -6.78
C TYR A 297 -17.48 -13.67 -6.19
N GLY A 298 -16.85 -13.09 -5.16
CA GLY A 298 -15.81 -13.76 -4.37
C GLY A 298 -16.41 -14.39 -3.11
N ALA A 299 -15.87 -15.55 -2.72
CA ALA A 299 -16.34 -16.27 -1.54
C ALA A 299 -15.95 -15.62 -0.21
N GLU A 300 -15.10 -14.57 -0.25
CA GLU A 300 -14.80 -13.74 0.91
C GLU A 300 -16.11 -13.13 1.44
N THR A 301 -16.36 -13.32 2.73
CA THR A 301 -17.51 -12.72 3.38
C THR A 301 -17.05 -11.66 4.36
N TYR A 302 -17.69 -10.52 4.32
CA TYR A 302 -17.38 -9.38 5.18
C TYR A 302 -18.67 -8.77 5.71
N ILE A 303 -18.52 -7.92 6.73
CA ILE A 303 -19.65 -7.22 7.34
C ILE A 303 -19.63 -5.77 6.91
N LYS A 304 -20.78 -5.32 6.48
CA LYS A 304 -21.05 -3.94 6.16
C LYS A 304 -22.42 -3.55 6.71
N ASP A 305 -22.47 -2.44 7.44
CA ASP A 305 -23.71 -1.91 8.03
C ASP A 305 -24.43 -2.97 8.91
N LEU A 306 -23.67 -3.79 9.65
CA LEU A 306 -24.11 -4.92 10.48
C LEU A 306 -24.61 -6.15 9.71
N GLU A 307 -24.39 -6.20 8.41
CA GLU A 307 -24.88 -7.27 7.55
C GLU A 307 -23.72 -8.00 6.86
N ALA A 308 -23.87 -9.31 6.78
CA ALA A 308 -22.89 -10.17 6.15
C ALA A 308 -23.14 -10.28 4.65
N MET A 309 -22.10 -10.07 3.86
CA MET A 309 -22.18 -10.14 2.40
C MET A 309 -20.91 -10.67 1.77
N ASN A 310 -21.03 -11.22 0.57
CA ASN A 310 -19.88 -11.56 -0.23
C ASN A 310 -19.23 -10.31 -0.83
N TYR A 311 -17.94 -10.45 -1.16
CA TYR A 311 -17.23 -9.44 -1.92
C TYR A 311 -17.67 -9.48 -3.38
N VAL A 312 -18.44 -8.48 -3.80
CA VAL A 312 -19.01 -8.42 -5.15
C VAL A 312 -18.71 -7.09 -5.82
N VAL A 313 -18.17 -7.15 -7.03
CA VAL A 313 -17.93 -5.99 -7.91
C VAL A 313 -18.32 -6.33 -9.34
N SER A 314 -18.41 -5.32 -10.20
CA SER A 314 -18.61 -5.57 -11.63
C SER A 314 -17.57 -4.88 -12.51
N VAL A 315 -17.35 -5.49 -13.67
CA VAL A 315 -16.51 -4.94 -14.73
C VAL A 315 -17.31 -4.75 -16.00
N PRO A 316 -17.09 -3.68 -16.79
CA PRO A 316 -17.81 -3.46 -18.03
C PRO A 316 -17.43 -4.50 -19.08
N TRP A 317 -18.39 -4.89 -19.89
CA TRP A 317 -18.15 -5.82 -21.01
C TRP A 317 -17.06 -5.36 -21.97
N SER A 318 -16.92 -4.04 -22.18
CA SER A 318 -15.87 -3.46 -23.00
C SER A 318 -14.46 -3.91 -22.55
N LYS A 319 -14.22 -3.96 -21.22
CA LYS A 319 -12.96 -4.42 -20.62
C LYS A 319 -12.71 -5.91 -20.90
N VAL A 320 -13.74 -6.73 -20.76
CA VAL A 320 -13.68 -8.17 -21.05
C VAL A 320 -13.53 -8.43 -22.55
N LYS A 321 -14.29 -7.68 -23.40
CA LYS A 321 -14.21 -7.76 -24.86
C LYS A 321 -12.80 -7.41 -25.38
N ALA A 322 -12.09 -6.49 -24.71
CA ALA A 322 -10.72 -6.14 -25.03
C ALA A 322 -9.69 -7.23 -24.67
N ASN A 323 -10.15 -8.35 -24.07
CA ASN A 323 -9.29 -9.45 -23.58
C ASN A 323 -8.37 -9.03 -22.42
N GLU A 324 -8.86 -8.16 -21.55
CA GLU A 324 -8.12 -7.56 -20.44
C GLU A 324 -8.61 -8.06 -19.06
N VAL A 325 -9.28 -9.21 -19.02
CA VAL A 325 -9.73 -9.88 -17.81
C VAL A 325 -9.36 -11.35 -17.87
N ILE A 326 -8.58 -11.80 -16.88
CA ILE A 326 -8.09 -13.18 -16.76
C ILE A 326 -8.78 -13.85 -15.60
N LEU A 327 -9.20 -15.09 -15.79
CA LEU A 327 -9.52 -16.04 -14.73
C LEU A 327 -8.24 -16.81 -14.43
N ALA A 328 -7.57 -16.51 -13.33
CA ALA A 328 -6.25 -17.03 -13.03
C ALA A 328 -6.29 -18.10 -11.92
N TRP A 329 -5.49 -19.14 -12.08
CA TRP A 329 -5.30 -20.23 -11.11
C TRP A 329 -3.84 -20.43 -10.68
N GLU A 330 -2.86 -19.74 -11.35
CA GLU A 330 -1.47 -19.73 -10.95
C GLU A 330 -0.97 -18.30 -10.74
N MET A 331 -0.01 -18.18 -9.83
CA MET A 331 0.72 -16.94 -9.53
C MET A 331 2.21 -17.26 -9.39
N ASN A 332 3.04 -16.65 -10.25
CA ASN A 332 4.50 -16.81 -10.27
C ASN A 332 4.96 -18.29 -10.49
N GLY A 333 4.20 -19.08 -11.25
CA GLY A 333 4.56 -20.46 -11.61
C GLY A 333 4.13 -21.51 -10.58
N GLU A 334 3.35 -21.11 -9.59
CA GLU A 334 2.77 -22.00 -8.57
C GLU A 334 1.24 -21.84 -8.58
N PRO A 335 0.47 -22.84 -8.10
CA PRO A 335 -0.95 -22.63 -7.82
C PRO A 335 -1.15 -21.38 -6.97
N LEU A 336 -2.28 -20.70 -7.15
CA LEU A 336 -2.58 -19.54 -6.32
C LEU A 336 -2.44 -19.86 -4.83
N PRO A 337 -1.69 -19.07 -4.04
CA PRO A 337 -1.77 -19.17 -2.58
C PRO A 337 -3.20 -18.93 -2.09
N LYS A 338 -3.59 -19.57 -1.00
CA LYS A 338 -4.95 -19.41 -0.43
C LYS A 338 -5.29 -17.95 -0.18
N ILE A 339 -4.35 -17.18 0.40
CA ILE A 339 -4.51 -15.76 0.68
C ILE A 339 -4.64 -14.90 -0.60
N HIS A 340 -4.18 -15.40 -1.74
CA HIS A 340 -4.24 -14.73 -3.03
C HIS A 340 -5.39 -15.19 -3.91
N GLY A 341 -6.28 -16.06 -3.41
CA GLY A 341 -7.55 -16.37 -4.06
C GLY A 341 -7.70 -17.75 -4.66
N TYR A 342 -6.98 -18.78 -4.12
CA TYR A 342 -7.15 -20.17 -4.51
C TYR A 342 -8.62 -20.63 -4.41
N PRO A 343 -9.17 -21.43 -5.35
CA PRO A 343 -8.50 -22.01 -6.51
C PRO A 343 -8.51 -21.10 -7.74
N LEU A 344 -9.38 -20.07 -7.78
CA LEU A 344 -9.54 -19.18 -8.93
C LEU A 344 -9.74 -17.73 -8.48
N ARG A 345 -9.07 -16.82 -9.16
CA ARG A 345 -9.29 -15.38 -9.01
C ARG A 345 -9.48 -14.67 -10.33
N VAL A 346 -10.08 -13.50 -10.28
CA VAL A 346 -10.06 -12.55 -11.41
C VAL A 346 -8.82 -11.68 -11.34
N VAL A 347 -8.23 -11.40 -12.49
CA VAL A 347 -7.19 -10.38 -12.70
C VAL A 347 -7.67 -9.43 -13.78
N VAL A 348 -7.97 -8.19 -13.38
CA VAL A 348 -8.41 -7.12 -14.28
C VAL A 348 -7.21 -6.23 -14.59
N LEU A 349 -6.72 -6.29 -15.82
CA LEU A 349 -5.49 -5.63 -16.23
C LEU A 349 -5.60 -4.09 -16.11
N GLY A 350 -4.70 -3.47 -15.37
CA GLY A 350 -4.60 -2.02 -15.24
C GLY A 350 -5.67 -1.34 -14.37
N TYR A 351 -6.59 -2.10 -13.78
CA TYR A 351 -7.54 -1.60 -12.80
C TYR A 351 -6.98 -1.69 -11.38
N ILE A 352 -7.56 -0.96 -10.44
CA ILE A 352 -7.24 -1.08 -9.02
C ILE A 352 -7.44 -2.52 -8.53
N GLY A 353 -6.64 -2.94 -7.53
CA GLY A 353 -6.71 -4.30 -6.99
C GLY A 353 -8.10 -4.73 -6.54
N ALA A 354 -8.94 -3.79 -6.12
CA ALA A 354 -10.33 -4.04 -5.70
C ALA A 354 -11.22 -4.68 -6.78
N ARG A 355 -10.88 -4.53 -8.06
CA ARG A 355 -11.66 -5.14 -9.17
C ARG A 355 -11.20 -6.56 -9.49
N SER A 356 -10.06 -6.98 -8.97
CA SER A 356 -9.48 -8.30 -9.17
C SER A 356 -9.91 -9.26 -8.06
N VAL A 357 -11.16 -9.72 -8.13
CA VAL A 357 -11.83 -10.54 -7.13
C VAL A 357 -11.08 -11.85 -6.87
N LYS A 358 -10.87 -12.19 -5.59
CA LYS A 358 -10.29 -13.44 -5.10
C LYS A 358 -11.38 -14.45 -4.79
N TRP A 359 -11.03 -15.73 -4.76
CA TRP A 359 -11.95 -16.83 -4.42
C TRP A 359 -13.25 -16.77 -5.23
N LEU A 360 -13.09 -16.58 -6.53
CA LEU A 360 -14.20 -16.43 -7.46
C LEU A 360 -15.03 -17.71 -7.53
N TYR A 361 -16.35 -17.61 -7.37
CA TYR A 361 -17.25 -18.76 -7.48
C TYR A 361 -18.43 -18.51 -8.42
N ARG A 362 -18.73 -17.25 -8.76
CA ARG A 362 -19.84 -16.91 -9.66
C ARG A 362 -19.54 -15.67 -10.48
N ILE A 363 -20.01 -15.69 -11.71
CA ILE A 363 -20.05 -14.53 -12.61
C ILE A 363 -21.46 -14.38 -13.13
N LYS A 364 -22.06 -13.21 -12.96
CA LYS A 364 -23.41 -12.90 -13.43
C LYS A 364 -23.35 -11.78 -14.45
N ALA A 365 -23.91 -12.04 -15.64
CA ALA A 365 -24.08 -10.99 -16.65
C ALA A 365 -25.27 -10.10 -16.30
N ILE A 366 -25.06 -8.80 -16.26
CA ILE A 366 -26.03 -7.78 -15.84
C ILE A 366 -26.03 -6.58 -16.78
N GLU A 367 -27.12 -5.80 -16.77
CA GLU A 367 -27.22 -4.61 -17.62
C GLU A 367 -26.38 -3.44 -17.10
N ASN A 368 -26.52 -3.11 -15.83
CA ASN A 368 -25.92 -1.93 -15.19
C ASN A 368 -24.77 -2.34 -14.26
N PRO A 369 -23.89 -1.42 -13.82
CA PRO A 369 -22.92 -1.72 -12.79
C PRO A 369 -23.55 -2.33 -11.54
N SER A 370 -22.83 -3.23 -10.87
CA SER A 370 -23.27 -3.84 -9.62
C SER A 370 -23.70 -2.78 -8.59
N ARG A 371 -24.77 -3.07 -7.87
CA ARG A 371 -25.22 -2.27 -6.74
C ARG A 371 -24.67 -2.76 -5.40
N ALA A 372 -23.87 -3.83 -5.42
CA ALA A 372 -23.21 -4.31 -4.21
C ALA A 372 -22.39 -3.19 -3.55
N PRO A 373 -22.33 -3.12 -2.22
CA PRO A 373 -21.70 -2.01 -1.49
C PRO A 373 -20.27 -1.72 -1.91
N VAL A 374 -19.46 -2.76 -2.16
CA VAL A 374 -18.07 -2.60 -2.63
C VAL A 374 -17.99 -1.82 -3.95
N GLN A 375 -18.98 -2.00 -4.83
CA GLN A 375 -19.02 -1.29 -6.11
C GLN A 375 -19.66 0.08 -6.00
N SER A 376 -20.76 0.20 -5.25
CA SER A 376 -21.64 1.36 -5.27
C SER A 376 -21.40 2.37 -4.16
N ARG A 377 -20.75 1.97 -3.06
CA ARG A 377 -20.52 2.82 -1.87
C ARG A 377 -19.07 2.92 -1.46
N GLU A 378 -18.25 1.94 -1.82
CA GLU A 378 -16.82 1.90 -1.55
C GLU A 378 -16.03 2.17 -2.84
N TYR A 379 -14.71 2.41 -2.71
CA TYR A 379 -13.84 2.70 -3.85
C TYR A 379 -14.38 3.80 -4.76
N LEU A 380 -14.91 4.85 -4.14
CA LEU A 380 -15.38 6.06 -4.77
C LEU A 380 -14.37 7.19 -4.56
N TYR A 381 -14.09 7.93 -5.61
CA TYR A 381 -13.28 9.15 -5.55
C TYR A 381 -14.19 10.36 -5.46
N PHE A 382 -14.04 11.13 -4.42
CA PHE A 382 -14.79 12.35 -4.16
C PHE A 382 -13.94 13.58 -4.43
N ASN A 383 -14.57 14.68 -4.80
CA ASN A 383 -13.88 15.96 -4.83
C ASN A 383 -13.56 16.46 -3.41
N GLN A 384 -12.69 17.47 -3.30
CA GLN A 384 -12.17 17.94 -2.01
C GLN A 384 -13.20 18.58 -1.08
N GLN A 385 -14.34 19.07 -1.61
CA GLN A 385 -15.40 19.69 -0.82
C GLN A 385 -16.29 18.65 -0.13
N ILE A 386 -16.21 17.38 -0.55
CA ILE A 386 -16.99 16.30 0.04
C ILE A 386 -16.22 15.73 1.25
N GLY A 387 -16.91 15.68 2.38
CA GLY A 387 -16.38 15.18 3.64
C GLY A 387 -17.39 14.33 4.41
N LYS A 388 -17.12 14.08 5.67
CA LYS A 388 -17.89 13.20 6.54
C LYS A 388 -19.41 13.48 6.54
N TYR A 389 -19.80 14.74 6.53
CA TYR A 389 -21.19 15.15 6.77
C TYR A 389 -22.01 15.42 5.50
N ASN A 390 -21.37 15.51 4.36
CA ASN A 390 -22.04 15.82 3.10
C ASN A 390 -21.78 14.80 1.98
N GLN A 391 -21.12 13.66 2.30
CA GLN A 391 -20.89 12.63 1.31
C GLN A 391 -22.17 11.86 0.97
N ARG A 392 -22.39 11.64 -0.31
CA ARG A 392 -23.38 10.72 -0.82
C ARG A 392 -22.72 9.81 -1.85
N PRO A 393 -23.04 8.52 -1.91
CA PRO A 393 -22.45 7.61 -2.90
C PRO A 393 -22.60 8.08 -4.35
N THR A 394 -23.70 8.78 -4.65
CA THR A 394 -23.99 9.35 -5.97
C THR A 394 -23.01 10.45 -6.40
N ASP A 395 -22.31 11.08 -5.44
CA ASP A 395 -21.38 12.18 -5.71
C ASP A 395 -19.95 11.64 -5.98
N GLY A 396 -19.74 10.34 -5.77
CA GLY A 396 -18.44 9.69 -5.95
C GLY A 396 -18.27 9.07 -7.32
N ILE A 397 -17.05 9.17 -7.85
CA ILE A 397 -16.66 8.53 -9.11
C ILE A 397 -16.09 7.15 -8.80
N GLN A 398 -16.64 6.09 -9.42
CA GLN A 398 -16.13 4.74 -9.26
C GLN A 398 -14.68 4.64 -9.77
N ILE A 399 -13.78 4.24 -8.89
CA ILE A 399 -12.37 4.08 -9.25
C ILE A 399 -12.20 2.77 -10.02
N GLN A 400 -11.67 2.87 -11.23
CA GLN A 400 -11.37 1.71 -12.08
C GLN A 400 -9.86 1.61 -12.33
N GLU A 401 -9.29 2.55 -13.06
CA GLU A 401 -7.87 2.57 -13.39
C GLU A 401 -7.07 3.32 -12.31
N MET A 402 -5.82 2.89 -12.10
CA MET A 402 -4.89 3.68 -11.30
C MET A 402 -4.31 4.81 -12.15
N PRO A 403 -4.31 6.06 -11.69
CA PRO A 403 -3.54 7.12 -12.31
C PRO A 403 -2.03 6.85 -12.16
N VAL A 404 -1.21 7.62 -12.88
CA VAL A 404 0.23 7.56 -12.74
C VAL A 404 0.64 7.89 -11.31
N SER A 405 1.54 7.09 -10.76
CA SER A 405 2.06 7.24 -9.40
C SER A 405 3.48 6.70 -9.28
N SER A 406 4.23 7.19 -8.31
CA SER A 406 5.59 6.73 -8.02
C SER A 406 5.88 6.86 -6.53
N ALA A 407 6.91 6.15 -6.05
CA ALA A 407 7.39 6.32 -4.69
C ALA A 407 8.89 6.01 -4.58
N ILE A 408 9.54 6.67 -3.63
CA ILE A 408 10.93 6.44 -3.23
C ILE A 408 10.93 5.34 -2.18
N MET A 409 11.68 4.26 -2.43
CA MET A 409 11.82 3.14 -1.51
C MET A 409 13.11 3.20 -0.70
N SER A 410 14.12 3.87 -1.21
CA SER A 410 15.37 4.15 -0.54
C SER A 410 15.94 5.46 -1.10
N PRO A 411 16.43 6.36 -0.26
CA PRO A 411 16.35 6.34 1.20
C PRO A 411 14.89 6.54 1.68
N TRP A 412 14.68 6.54 2.99
CA TRP A 412 13.37 6.84 3.57
C TRP A 412 13.45 7.99 4.57
N THR A 413 12.33 8.56 4.89
CA THR A 413 12.20 9.74 5.75
C THR A 413 12.96 9.58 7.09
N LYS A 414 13.60 10.67 7.53
CA LYS A 414 14.43 10.78 8.75
C LYS A 414 15.72 9.94 8.77
N GLN A 415 16.15 9.39 7.64
CA GLN A 415 17.50 8.83 7.58
C GLN A 415 18.55 9.92 7.57
N VAL A 416 19.67 9.66 8.25
CA VAL A 416 20.94 10.36 8.02
C VAL A 416 21.64 9.69 6.85
N ILE A 417 21.94 10.45 5.82
CA ILE A 417 22.56 9.93 4.61
C ILE A 417 23.95 10.52 4.48
N VAL A 418 24.95 9.66 4.59
CA VAL A 418 26.34 10.02 4.35
C VAL A 418 26.65 9.73 2.88
N HIS A 419 27.10 10.72 2.15
CA HIS A 419 27.39 10.59 0.72
C HIS A 419 28.58 11.49 0.29
N ASP A 420 28.95 11.42 -0.98
CA ASP A 420 30.05 12.15 -1.59
C ASP A 420 29.60 13.09 -2.73
N GLY A 421 28.47 13.77 -2.55
CA GLY A 421 27.88 14.69 -3.54
C GLY A 421 26.78 14.05 -4.37
N LYS A 422 26.43 12.77 -4.13
CA LYS A 422 25.31 12.09 -4.79
C LYS A 422 24.58 11.19 -3.82
N ILE A 423 23.27 11.22 -3.85
CA ILE A 423 22.41 10.35 -3.07
C ILE A 423 21.82 9.26 -3.97
N ARG A 424 22.09 8.00 -3.63
CA ARG A 424 21.52 6.86 -4.35
C ARG A 424 20.07 6.65 -3.95
N CYS A 425 19.18 6.83 -4.92
CA CYS A 425 17.75 6.69 -4.74
C CYS A 425 17.21 5.50 -5.53
N LYS A 426 16.23 4.78 -4.94
CA LYS A 426 15.52 3.66 -5.58
C LYS A 426 14.02 3.79 -5.34
N GLY A 427 13.25 3.29 -6.30
CA GLY A 427 11.81 3.30 -6.13
C GLY A 427 11.05 2.57 -7.23
N TRP A 428 9.76 2.83 -7.27
CA TRP A 428 8.86 2.32 -8.29
C TRP A 428 8.04 3.44 -8.92
N ALA A 429 7.56 3.19 -10.13
CA ALA A 429 6.57 3.99 -10.83
C ALA A 429 5.56 3.08 -11.53
N TYR A 430 4.29 3.46 -11.56
CA TYR A 430 3.21 2.71 -12.18
C TYR A 430 2.13 3.63 -12.75
N SER A 431 1.50 3.21 -13.85
CA SER A 431 0.28 3.81 -14.39
C SER A 431 -0.68 2.70 -14.84
N GLY A 432 -1.93 2.81 -14.47
CA GLY A 432 -2.98 1.87 -14.86
C GLY A 432 -3.50 2.09 -16.28
N GLY A 433 -4.59 1.41 -16.63
CA GLY A 433 -5.27 1.59 -17.94
C GLY A 433 -4.44 1.15 -19.15
N GLY A 434 -3.40 0.33 -18.96
CA GLY A 434 -2.54 -0.12 -20.07
C GLY A 434 -1.50 0.92 -20.49
N ARG A 435 -1.27 1.92 -19.68
CA ARG A 435 -0.19 2.90 -19.79
C ARG A 435 1.05 2.40 -19.04
N TRP A 436 2.20 2.92 -19.38
CA TRP A 436 3.44 2.61 -18.65
C TRP A 436 4.18 3.88 -18.28
N PRO A 437 4.93 3.87 -17.16
CA PRO A 437 5.82 4.96 -16.80
C PRO A 437 6.86 5.21 -17.89
N GLU A 438 6.87 6.40 -18.45
CA GLU A 438 7.81 6.77 -19.52
C GLU A 438 9.04 7.47 -18.93
N ARG A 439 8.83 8.39 -17.99
CA ARG A 439 9.87 9.20 -17.39
C ARG A 439 9.65 9.32 -15.88
N VAL A 440 10.71 9.10 -15.11
CA VAL A 440 10.74 9.35 -13.67
C VAL A 440 11.77 10.43 -13.41
N GLU A 441 11.45 11.37 -12.55
CA GLU A 441 12.33 12.47 -12.15
C GLU A 441 12.42 12.59 -10.65
N LEU A 442 13.60 12.98 -10.16
CA LEU A 442 13.87 13.28 -8.76
C LEU A 442 14.40 14.70 -8.60
N SER A 443 14.12 15.26 -7.44
CA SER A 443 14.63 16.56 -6.98
C SER A 443 15.22 16.38 -5.59
N ALA A 444 16.33 17.04 -5.28
CA ALA A 444 16.93 17.10 -3.95
C ALA A 444 16.65 18.44 -3.22
N ASP A 445 15.93 19.34 -3.86
CA ASP A 445 15.65 20.73 -3.42
C ASP A 445 14.15 21.03 -3.30
N GLY A 446 13.36 20.04 -2.92
CA GLY A 446 11.91 20.19 -2.71
C GLY A 446 11.09 20.36 -3.98
N GLY A 447 11.70 20.25 -5.16
CA GLY A 447 11.01 20.30 -6.45
C GLY A 447 11.33 21.52 -7.31
N PHE A 448 12.41 22.26 -7.01
CA PHE A 448 12.87 23.38 -7.85
C PHE A 448 13.63 22.87 -9.07
N SER A 449 14.64 22.02 -8.87
CA SER A 449 15.37 21.38 -9.96
C SER A 449 15.04 19.89 -10.07
N TRP A 450 15.10 19.33 -11.29
CA TRP A 450 14.69 17.97 -11.56
C TRP A 450 15.70 17.23 -12.42
N TYR A 451 16.03 16.02 -12.00
CA TYR A 451 16.92 15.12 -12.68
C TYR A 451 16.17 13.88 -13.14
N ALA A 452 16.20 13.59 -14.43
CA ALA A 452 15.55 12.41 -14.97
C ALA A 452 16.35 11.13 -14.67
N VAL A 453 15.67 10.09 -14.24
CA VAL A 453 16.26 8.76 -14.12
C VAL A 453 16.70 8.27 -15.52
N PRO A 454 17.97 7.87 -15.72
CA PRO A 454 18.44 7.33 -16.98
C PRO A 454 17.61 6.12 -17.41
N GLN A 455 17.32 5.99 -18.71
CA GLN A 455 16.42 4.94 -19.21
C GLN A 455 16.95 3.52 -18.94
N GLU A 456 18.26 3.33 -18.92
CA GLU A 456 18.93 2.07 -18.60
C GLU A 456 18.82 1.69 -17.10
N LYS A 457 18.50 2.67 -16.25
CA LYS A 457 18.25 2.48 -14.80
C LYS A 457 16.77 2.25 -14.46
N LEU A 458 15.92 2.23 -15.47
CA LEU A 458 14.51 1.86 -15.35
C LEU A 458 14.34 0.40 -15.81
N SER A 459 13.58 -0.40 -15.08
CA SER A 459 13.24 -1.76 -15.52
C SER A 459 12.48 -1.75 -16.86
N LYS A 460 12.41 -2.89 -17.52
CA LYS A 460 11.80 -3.03 -18.85
C LYS A 460 10.36 -2.50 -18.87
N LYS A 461 10.01 -1.76 -19.91
CA LYS A 461 8.64 -1.28 -20.15
C LYS A 461 7.68 -2.45 -20.36
N GLY A 462 6.49 -2.35 -19.76
CA GLY A 462 5.40 -3.29 -19.98
C GLY A 462 4.05 -2.61 -19.83
N ARG A 463 3.11 -2.99 -20.68
CA ARG A 463 1.78 -2.37 -20.73
C ARG A 463 1.00 -2.49 -19.42
N TRP A 464 1.28 -3.52 -18.63
CA TRP A 464 0.53 -3.85 -17.42
C TRP A 464 1.41 -3.92 -16.18
N THR A 465 2.67 -3.43 -16.28
CA THR A 465 3.66 -3.57 -15.23
C THR A 465 4.20 -2.23 -14.79
N TRP A 466 4.58 -2.18 -13.53
CA TRP A 466 5.37 -1.09 -13.01
C TRP A 466 6.76 -1.02 -13.64
N ARG A 467 7.46 0.07 -13.38
CA ARG A 467 8.90 0.17 -13.60
C ARG A 467 9.59 0.46 -12.28
N THR A 468 10.48 -0.40 -11.85
CA THR A 468 11.42 -0.09 -10.78
C THR A 468 12.53 0.77 -11.34
N TRP A 469 13.08 1.64 -10.51
CA TRP A 469 14.11 2.59 -10.93
C TRP A 469 15.16 2.78 -9.85
N GLU A 470 16.36 3.19 -10.28
CA GLU A 470 17.48 3.55 -9.44
C GLU A 470 18.26 4.69 -10.09
N MET A 471 18.69 5.69 -9.28
CA MET A 471 19.59 6.73 -9.76
C MET A 471 20.47 7.28 -8.64
N GLU A 472 21.58 7.87 -9.04
CA GLU A 472 22.41 8.72 -8.21
C GLU A 472 21.96 10.18 -8.40
N LEU A 473 21.26 10.72 -7.42
CA LEU A 473 20.74 12.09 -7.43
C LEU A 473 21.85 13.05 -7.00
N PRO A 474 22.28 14.01 -7.81
CA PRO A 474 23.22 15.04 -7.38
C PRO A 474 22.68 15.80 -6.17
N CYS A 475 23.53 15.99 -5.16
CA CYS A 475 23.21 16.70 -3.94
C CYS A 475 24.49 17.26 -3.32
N ASP A 476 24.61 18.58 -3.29
CA ASP A 476 25.73 19.26 -2.64
C ASP A 476 25.34 19.91 -1.30
N VAL A 477 24.05 19.92 -0.98
CA VAL A 477 23.50 20.53 0.24
C VAL A 477 23.63 19.59 1.43
N GLU A 478 23.99 20.10 2.59
CA GLU A 478 23.98 19.40 3.87
C GLU A 478 22.83 19.83 4.76
N GLY A 479 22.49 18.99 5.74
CA GLY A 479 21.38 19.23 6.65
C GLY A 479 20.07 18.59 6.18
N TRP A 480 18.95 19.10 6.66
CA TRP A 480 17.63 18.61 6.29
C TRP A 480 17.26 19.01 4.87
N ILE A 481 17.09 18.02 4.01
CA ILE A 481 16.65 18.21 2.63
C ILE A 481 15.38 17.43 2.35
N GLU A 482 14.60 17.88 1.38
CA GLU A 482 13.43 17.16 0.87
C GLU A 482 13.73 16.57 -0.50
N ILE A 483 13.69 15.25 -0.60
CA ILE A 483 13.79 14.55 -1.88
C ILE A 483 12.39 14.28 -2.39
N VAL A 484 12.13 14.64 -3.64
CA VAL A 484 10.84 14.51 -4.31
C VAL A 484 10.97 13.61 -5.54
N CYS A 485 10.00 12.73 -5.77
CA CYS A 485 9.91 11.88 -6.96
C CYS A 485 8.58 12.11 -7.67
N ARG A 486 8.62 12.22 -9.01
CA ARG A 486 7.44 12.26 -9.88
C ARG A 486 7.63 11.45 -11.15
N CYS A 487 6.53 11.08 -11.78
CA CYS A 487 6.52 10.24 -12.98
C CYS A 487 5.59 10.80 -14.05
N TRP A 488 5.93 10.59 -15.30
CA TRP A 488 5.03 10.72 -16.47
C TRP A 488 4.79 9.36 -17.09
N ASP A 489 3.55 9.10 -17.48
CA ASP A 489 3.23 7.95 -18.32
C ASP A 489 3.37 8.27 -19.82
N ASN A 490 3.20 7.26 -20.66
CA ASN A 490 3.30 7.38 -22.13
C ASN A 490 2.15 8.19 -22.78
N SER A 491 1.15 8.59 -21.99
CA SER A 491 0.10 9.53 -22.42
C SER A 491 0.33 10.94 -21.88
N LEU A 492 1.51 11.21 -21.32
CA LEU A 492 1.95 12.48 -20.73
C LEU A 492 1.16 12.89 -19.47
N ASN A 493 0.41 11.96 -18.86
CA ASN A 493 -0.15 12.21 -17.53
C ASN A 493 0.97 12.27 -16.50
N THR A 494 0.87 13.18 -15.55
CA THR A 494 1.81 13.34 -14.45
C THR A 494 1.12 13.47 -13.11
N GLN A 495 1.90 13.54 -12.05
CA GLN A 495 1.45 13.59 -10.67
C GLN A 495 1.32 15.05 -10.20
N PRO A 496 0.25 15.42 -9.45
CA PRO A 496 0.21 16.69 -8.76
C PRO A 496 1.35 16.76 -7.73
N LEU A 497 1.93 17.94 -7.54
CA LEU A 497 3.10 18.09 -6.66
C LEU A 497 2.78 17.91 -5.18
N ASN A 498 1.57 18.23 -4.75
CA ASN A 498 1.20 18.21 -3.34
C ASN A 498 0.14 17.14 -3.03
N VAL A 499 0.29 16.47 -1.90
CA VAL A 499 -0.69 15.48 -1.40
C VAL A 499 -2.07 16.11 -1.24
N ARG A 500 -2.14 17.38 -0.85
CA ARG A 500 -3.40 18.12 -0.72
C ARG A 500 -4.21 18.14 -2.02
N ALA A 501 -3.56 18.17 -3.18
CA ALA A 501 -4.25 18.14 -4.48
C ALA A 501 -4.88 16.75 -4.80
N ALA A 502 -4.36 15.69 -4.20
CA ALA A 502 -4.92 14.34 -4.33
C ALA A 502 -5.86 13.96 -3.18
N TRP A 503 -6.00 14.83 -2.16
CA TRP A 503 -6.78 14.53 -0.98
C TRP A 503 -8.28 14.39 -1.32
N ASN A 504 -8.91 13.35 -0.82
CA ASN A 504 -10.34 13.11 -0.93
C ASN A 504 -10.83 12.34 0.31
N TRP A 505 -12.10 12.49 0.65
CA TRP A 505 -12.68 11.86 1.85
C TRP A 505 -12.51 10.35 1.89
N GLY A 506 -12.60 9.68 0.76
CA GLY A 506 -12.38 8.23 0.66
C GLY A 506 -10.92 7.82 0.85
N LEU A 507 -9.98 8.77 0.89
CA LEU A 507 -8.54 8.56 1.00
C LEU A 507 -8.00 7.54 -0.01
N HIS A 508 -8.55 7.56 -1.19
CA HIS A 508 -8.12 6.74 -2.30
C HIS A 508 -7.16 7.51 -3.20
N VAL A 509 -6.36 6.76 -3.96
CA VAL A 509 -5.56 7.30 -5.06
C VAL A 509 -4.64 8.46 -4.64
N THR A 510 -3.72 8.20 -3.72
CA THR A 510 -2.65 9.14 -3.38
C THR A 510 -1.65 9.20 -4.53
N SER A 511 -2.00 9.93 -5.59
CA SER A 511 -1.23 10.00 -6.84
C SER A 511 -0.23 11.16 -6.88
N SER A 512 -0.10 11.96 -5.81
CA SER A 512 0.84 13.09 -5.75
C SER A 512 2.30 12.65 -5.85
N ALA A 513 3.19 13.58 -6.22
CA ALA A 513 4.63 13.40 -6.13
C ALA A 513 5.00 12.91 -4.72
N HIS A 514 5.87 11.91 -4.64
CA HIS A 514 6.27 11.34 -3.36
C HIS A 514 7.42 12.13 -2.76
N ARG A 515 7.34 12.43 -1.47
CA ARG A 515 8.28 13.27 -0.73
C ARG A 515 8.84 12.54 0.48
N ILE A 516 10.14 12.67 0.69
CA ILE A 516 10.83 12.21 1.89
C ILE A 516 11.74 13.32 2.41
N SER A 517 11.87 13.44 3.72
CA SER A 517 12.82 14.34 4.37
C SER A 517 13.96 13.55 4.95
N VAL A 518 15.19 13.84 4.53
CA VAL A 518 16.41 13.14 4.97
C VAL A 518 17.43 14.14 5.48
N TYR A 519 18.35 13.68 6.30
CA TYR A 519 19.45 14.48 6.77
C TYR A 519 20.71 14.16 5.95
N SER A 520 21.15 15.11 5.13
CA SER A 520 22.26 14.98 4.20
C SER A 520 23.59 15.32 4.90
N VAL A 521 24.58 14.46 4.73
CA VAL A 521 25.95 14.65 5.24
C VAL A 521 26.92 14.33 4.09
N ASN A 522 27.58 15.36 3.57
CA ASN A 522 28.38 15.28 2.35
C ASN A 522 29.88 15.16 2.65
N LYS A 523 30.44 13.95 2.58
CA LYS A 523 31.89 13.67 2.77
C LYS A 523 32.79 14.29 1.69
N LYS A 524 32.23 14.86 0.62
CA LYS A 524 33.01 15.60 -0.37
C LYS A 524 33.65 16.85 0.26
N HIS A 525 32.98 17.45 1.24
CA HIS A 525 33.52 18.54 2.02
C HIS A 525 34.58 18.02 3.01
N GLU A 526 35.77 18.60 2.98
CA GLU A 526 36.88 18.16 3.81
C GLU A 526 36.61 18.36 5.30
N THR A 527 35.99 19.46 5.66
CA THR A 527 35.58 19.77 7.04
C THR A 527 34.60 18.74 7.59
N THR A 528 33.57 18.37 6.80
CA THR A 528 32.61 17.32 7.16
C THR A 528 33.29 15.97 7.35
N ARG A 529 34.18 15.59 6.44
CA ARG A 529 34.94 14.34 6.55
C ARG A 529 35.78 14.28 7.81
N LYS A 530 36.59 15.31 8.09
CA LYS A 530 37.40 15.41 9.31
C LYS A 530 36.53 15.37 10.58
N LYS A 531 35.38 16.03 10.55
CA LYS A 531 34.43 16.01 11.68
C LYS A 531 33.86 14.63 11.94
N ILE A 532 33.47 13.91 10.92
CA ILE A 532 32.96 12.54 11.05
C ILE A 532 34.04 11.62 11.61
N GLU A 533 35.24 11.65 11.05
CA GLU A 533 36.40 10.84 11.54
C GLU A 533 36.67 11.08 13.03
N LYS A 534 36.58 12.36 13.46
CA LYS A 534 36.74 12.72 14.86
C LYS A 534 35.60 12.22 15.74
N MET A 535 34.35 12.33 15.25
CA MET A 535 33.16 11.80 15.96
C MET A 535 33.25 10.28 16.10
N GLU A 536 33.63 9.57 15.05
CA GLU A 536 33.83 8.11 15.07
C GLU A 536 34.89 7.70 16.07
N HIS A 537 36.04 8.38 16.07
CA HIS A 537 37.11 8.14 17.03
C HIS A 537 36.68 8.32 18.49
N LEU A 538 35.82 9.28 18.75
CA LEU A 538 35.30 9.59 20.09
C LEU A 538 34.03 8.78 20.44
N GLY A 539 33.55 7.93 19.55
CA GLY A 539 32.29 7.18 19.75
C GLY A 539 31.04 8.05 19.80
N ILE A 540 31.10 9.27 19.23
CA ILE A 540 29.95 10.19 19.16
C ILE A 540 29.07 9.76 17.98
N PRO A 541 27.81 9.45 18.20
CA PRO A 541 26.93 9.03 17.11
C PRO A 541 26.67 10.18 16.13
N LEU A 542 26.74 9.88 14.83
CA LEU A 542 26.33 10.82 13.79
C LEU A 542 24.81 10.98 13.80
N ALA A 543 24.36 12.16 14.17
CA ALA A 543 22.96 12.53 14.23
C ALA A 543 22.83 14.06 13.99
N PRO A 544 21.65 14.55 13.54
CA PRO A 544 21.48 15.98 13.30
C PRO A 544 21.91 16.87 14.46
N LEU A 545 21.53 16.49 15.69
CA LEU A 545 21.88 17.28 16.88
C LEU A 545 23.38 17.24 17.22
N THR A 546 24.04 16.11 17.05
CA THR A 546 25.46 15.97 17.37
C THR A 546 26.35 16.49 16.25
N PHE A 547 25.87 16.48 15.01
CA PHE A 547 26.63 16.93 13.87
C PHE A 547 26.93 18.42 13.90
N TYR A 548 26.01 19.25 14.37
CA TYR A 548 26.20 20.70 14.50
C TYR A 548 26.78 21.17 15.84
N GLN A 549 27.09 20.26 16.74
CA GLN A 549 27.75 20.62 18.00
C GLN A 549 29.28 20.59 17.86
N PRO A 550 30.03 21.38 18.66
CA PRO A 550 31.47 21.25 18.73
C PRO A 550 31.85 19.84 19.17
N VAL A 551 32.81 19.25 18.47
CA VAL A 551 33.36 17.95 18.86
C VAL A 551 34.46 18.17 19.93
N PRO A 552 34.51 17.41 21.02
CA PRO A 552 35.59 17.56 22.01
C PRO A 552 36.96 17.59 21.38
N GLY A 553 37.76 18.62 21.73
CA GLY A 553 39.07 18.85 21.14
C GLY A 553 39.07 19.52 19.76
N GLN A 554 37.93 19.94 19.24
CA GLN A 554 37.81 20.83 18.09
C GLN A 554 38.23 22.25 18.54
N THR A 555 39.04 22.93 17.74
CA THR A 555 39.40 24.32 18.00
C THR A 555 38.22 25.25 17.62
N GLU A 556 38.23 26.46 18.17
CA GLU A 556 37.21 27.47 17.84
C GLU A 556 37.28 27.83 16.35
N GLU A 557 38.48 27.92 15.79
CA GLU A 557 38.70 28.18 14.35
C GLU A 557 38.14 27.05 13.47
N GLU A 558 38.36 25.78 13.84
CA GLU A 558 37.78 24.62 13.11
C GLU A 558 36.25 24.63 13.16
N TYR A 559 35.66 25.05 14.28
CA TYR A 559 34.24 25.13 14.46
C TYR A 559 33.62 26.31 13.67
N GLU A 560 34.25 27.48 13.72
CA GLU A 560 33.85 28.64 12.93
C GLU A 560 34.00 28.41 11.43
N GLN A 561 35.06 27.71 11.01
CA GLN A 561 35.24 27.35 9.61
C GLN A 561 34.15 26.38 9.14
N PHE A 562 33.82 25.38 9.96
CA PHE A 562 32.71 24.48 9.68
C PHE A 562 31.39 25.24 9.47
N TRP A 563 31.10 26.23 10.33
CA TRP A 563 29.88 27.03 10.20
C TRP A 563 29.90 27.94 8.97
N ARG A 564 31.01 28.54 8.64
CA ARG A 564 31.15 29.33 7.41
C ARG A 564 30.87 28.51 6.15
N GLU A 565 31.25 27.26 6.14
CA GLU A 565 31.04 26.36 5.00
C GLU A 565 29.62 25.75 4.97
N HIS A 566 28.87 25.81 6.07
CA HIS A 566 27.59 25.12 6.22
C HIS A 566 26.44 26.05 6.66
N ASP A 567 26.66 27.34 6.75
CA ASP A 567 25.59 28.28 7.10
C ASP A 567 24.61 28.42 5.91
N PRO A 568 23.33 28.01 6.09
CA PRO A 568 22.36 28.12 5.01
C PRO A 568 22.03 29.57 4.60
N ARG A 569 22.55 30.55 5.35
CA ARG A 569 22.35 31.97 5.05
C ARG A 569 23.37 32.52 4.06
N ASP A 570 24.48 31.81 3.83
CA ASP A 570 25.55 32.24 2.90
C ASP A 570 25.30 31.75 1.46
N VAL A 571 24.11 31.32 1.13
CA VAL A 571 23.69 30.94 -0.24
C VAL A 571 23.06 32.13 -0.97
N ASP A 572 23.43 33.34 -0.58
CA ASP A 572 23.07 34.53 -1.32
C ASP A 572 24.34 35.15 -1.96
N ASP A 573 24.42 34.92 -3.27
CA ASP A 573 24.70 35.98 -4.31
C ASP A 573 24.97 35.35 -5.66
#